data_24e8943eeca9fb347c3e828715215893
#
_entry.id   24e8943eeca9fb347c3e828715215893
#
_cell.length_a   1.000
_cell.length_b   1.000
_cell.length_c   1.000
_cell.angle_alpha   90.00
_cell.angle_beta   90.00
_cell.angle_gamma   90.00
#
_symmetry.space_group_name_H-M   'P 1'
#
loop_
_entity.id
_entity.type
_entity.pdbx_description
1 polymer ?
#
loop_
_entity_poly.entity_id
_entity_poly.type
_entity_poly.pdbx_seq_one_letter_code
_entity_poly.pdbx_strand_id
1 'polypeptide(L)' 'EEARDIYREGLLIAEGNDLRMQIGELLARLGGAAPDMTRRMEYLQRALTVFRELGAEGRMREIQSMVHQAIIGR' A
#
# COMPACT_ATOMS: atom_id res chain seq x y z
N GLU A 1 15.38 6.75 1.44
CA GLU A 1 15.06 7.24 0.15
C GLU A 1 13.98 8.25 0.12
N GLU A 2 14.18 9.19 -0.77
CA GLU A 2 13.32 10.35 -0.87
C GLU A 2 11.88 10.01 -1.15
N ALA A 3 11.65 9.10 -2.10
CA ALA A 3 10.29 8.72 -2.49
C ALA A 3 9.53 8.11 -1.33
N ARG A 4 10.17 7.24 -0.56
CA ARG A 4 9.54 6.62 0.60
C ARG A 4 9.21 7.63 1.67
N ASP A 5 10.10 8.61 1.88
CA ASP A 5 9.86 9.63 2.88
C ASP A 5 8.66 10.49 2.52
N ILE A 6 8.53 10.83 1.23
CA ILE A 6 7.39 11.60 0.75
C ILE A 6 6.10 10.82 0.96
N TYR A 7 6.10 9.52 0.63
CA TYR A 7 4.92 8.68 0.79
C TYR A 7 4.54 8.55 2.27
N ARG A 8 5.53 8.44 3.16
CA ARG A 8 5.25 8.34 4.60
C ARG A 8 4.64 9.62 5.14
N GLU A 9 5.15 10.77 4.70
CA GLU A 9 4.58 12.06 5.09
C GLU A 9 3.13 12.16 4.61
N GLY A 10 2.89 11.81 3.36
CA GLY A 10 1.54 11.81 2.81
C GLY A 10 0.61 10.90 3.60
N LEU A 11 1.11 9.74 4.00
CA LEU A 11 0.33 8.80 4.78
C LEU A 11 -0.07 9.37 6.12
N LEU A 12 0.87 10.02 6.81
CA LEU A 12 0.57 10.64 8.11
C LEU A 12 -0.48 11.71 7.97
N ILE A 13 -0.41 12.52 6.93
CA ILE A 13 -1.39 13.57 6.67
C ILE A 13 -2.75 12.94 6.37
N ALA A 14 -2.78 11.92 5.53
CA ALA A 14 -4.01 11.25 5.15
C ALA A 14 -4.68 10.59 6.36
N GLU A 15 -3.88 9.95 7.22
CA GLU A 15 -4.39 9.32 8.43
C GLU A 15 -4.97 10.34 9.39
N GLY A 16 -4.31 11.49 9.53
CA GLY A 16 -4.77 12.55 10.40
C GLY A 16 -6.08 13.14 9.93
N ASN A 17 -6.41 13.04 8.65
CA ASN A 17 -7.65 13.57 8.07
C ASN A 17 -8.63 12.47 7.68
N ASP A 18 -8.34 11.22 8.04
CA ASP A 18 -9.19 10.07 7.75
C ASP A 18 -9.52 9.93 6.26
N LEU A 19 -8.52 10.17 5.41
CA LEU A 19 -8.67 10.06 3.96
C LEU A 19 -8.38 8.62 3.52
N ARG A 20 -9.37 7.75 3.67
CA ARG A 20 -9.21 6.31 3.54
C ARG A 20 -8.66 5.87 2.17
N MET A 21 -9.19 6.42 1.09
CA MET A 21 -8.72 6.04 -0.25
C MET A 21 -7.26 6.42 -0.43
N GLN A 22 -6.88 7.61 0.01
CA GLN A 22 -5.50 8.07 -0.05
C GLN A 22 -4.59 7.21 0.81
N ILE A 23 -5.06 6.80 1.98
CA ILE A 23 -4.30 5.90 2.86
C ILE A 23 -3.98 4.61 2.12
N GLY A 24 -4.99 4.00 1.50
CA GLY A 24 -4.79 2.77 0.74
C GLY A 24 -3.79 2.93 -0.39
N GLU A 25 -3.90 4.01 -1.15
CA GLU A 25 -3.02 4.26 -2.28
C GLU A 25 -1.58 4.51 -1.83
N LEU A 26 -1.41 5.25 -0.74
CA LEU A 26 -0.06 5.52 -0.22
C LEU A 26 0.57 4.26 0.34
N LEU A 27 -0.21 3.41 1.00
CA LEU A 27 0.29 2.13 1.49
C LEU A 27 0.74 1.25 0.33
N ALA A 28 -0.02 1.24 -0.77
CA ALA A 28 0.36 0.48 -1.95
C ALA A 28 1.69 0.98 -2.53
N ARG A 29 1.87 2.29 -2.59
CA ARG A 29 3.11 2.88 -3.09
C ARG A 29 4.29 2.58 -2.17
N LEU A 30 4.07 2.66 -0.86
CA LEU A 30 5.09 2.29 0.10
C LEU A 30 5.48 0.82 -0.06
N GLY A 31 4.50 -0.04 -0.32
CA GLY A 31 4.78 -1.44 -0.59
C GLY A 31 5.65 -1.62 -1.81
N GLY A 32 5.33 -0.90 -2.89
CA GLY A 32 6.12 -0.97 -4.12
C GLY A 32 7.53 -0.44 -3.95
N ALA A 33 7.73 0.52 -3.04
CA ALA A 33 9.02 1.15 -2.81
C ALA A 33 9.82 0.51 -1.67
N ALA A 34 9.25 -0.48 -0.98
CA ALA A 34 9.88 -1.09 0.19
C ALA A 34 11.15 -1.85 -0.22
N PRO A 35 12.22 -1.76 0.59
CA PRO A 35 13.50 -2.37 0.23
C PRO A 35 13.54 -3.87 0.42
N ASP A 36 12.69 -4.42 1.28
CA ASP A 36 12.71 -5.86 1.57
C ASP A 36 11.29 -6.44 1.48
N MET A 37 11.22 -7.76 1.38
CA MET A 37 9.97 -8.47 1.22
C MET A 37 9.04 -8.31 2.41
N THR A 38 9.60 -8.32 3.61
CA THR A 38 8.79 -8.23 4.82
C THR A 38 8.00 -6.91 4.86
N ARG A 39 8.69 -5.80 4.65
CA ARG A 39 8.04 -4.49 4.65
C ARG A 39 7.06 -4.35 3.49
N ARG A 40 7.46 -4.88 2.33
CA ARG A 40 6.58 -4.84 1.15
C ARG A 40 5.26 -5.52 1.46
N MET A 41 5.32 -6.73 2.02
CA MET A 41 4.12 -7.49 2.34
C MET A 41 3.29 -6.80 3.40
N GLU A 42 3.91 -6.21 4.41
CA GLU A 42 3.18 -5.48 5.43
C GLU A 42 2.37 -4.33 4.85
N TYR A 43 3.01 -3.51 4.01
CA TYR A 43 2.32 -2.37 3.40
C TYR A 43 1.21 -2.83 2.47
N LEU A 44 1.48 -3.85 1.65
CA LEU A 44 0.47 -4.34 0.71
C LEU A 44 -0.72 -4.96 1.43
N GLN A 45 -0.49 -5.68 2.53
CA GLN A 45 -1.59 -6.25 3.32
C GLN A 45 -2.44 -5.14 3.94
N ARG A 46 -1.80 -4.10 4.45
CA ARG A 46 -2.53 -2.97 5.01
C ARG A 46 -3.35 -2.26 3.94
N ALA A 47 -2.78 -2.07 2.76
CA ALA A 47 -3.49 -1.46 1.65
C ALA A 47 -4.71 -2.30 1.27
N LEU A 48 -4.53 -3.62 1.20
CA LEU A 48 -5.61 -4.53 0.87
C LEU A 48 -6.76 -4.42 1.87
N THR A 49 -6.42 -4.33 3.15
CA THR A 49 -7.43 -4.19 4.20
C THR A 49 -8.24 -2.92 4.02
N VAL A 50 -7.55 -1.79 3.75
CA VAL A 50 -8.21 -0.51 3.56
C VAL A 50 -9.17 -0.58 2.36
N PHE A 51 -8.68 -1.10 1.23
CA PHE A 51 -9.51 -1.19 0.03
C PHE A 51 -10.68 -2.15 0.20
N ARG A 52 -10.47 -3.22 0.97
CA ARG A 52 -11.55 -4.16 1.27
C ARG A 52 -12.66 -3.47 2.06
N GLU A 53 -12.28 -2.71 3.07
CA GLU A 53 -13.24 -1.97 3.89
C GLU A 53 -14.01 -0.94 3.08
N LEU A 54 -13.37 -0.39 2.05
CA LEU A 54 -14.00 0.58 1.17
C LEU A 54 -14.81 -0.07 0.04
N GLY A 55 -14.70 -1.39 -0.12
CA GLY A 55 -15.35 -2.09 -1.21
C GLY A 55 -14.73 -1.79 -2.57
N ALA A 56 -13.47 -1.36 -2.60
CA ALA A 56 -12.77 -1.00 -3.84
C ALA A 56 -12.18 -2.24 -4.50
N GLU A 57 -13.01 -3.02 -5.18
CA GLU A 57 -12.62 -4.32 -5.72
C GLU A 57 -11.52 -4.24 -6.75
N GLY A 58 -11.56 -3.23 -7.60
CA GLY A 58 -10.50 -3.04 -8.61
C GLY A 58 -9.14 -2.83 -7.98
N ARG A 59 -9.09 -2.00 -6.94
CA ARG A 59 -7.85 -1.77 -6.21
C ARG A 59 -7.39 -3.02 -5.48
N MET A 60 -8.33 -3.79 -4.93
CA MET A 60 -7.99 -5.04 -4.26
C MET A 60 -7.31 -6.00 -5.23
N ARG A 61 -7.82 -6.11 -6.45
CA ARG A 61 -7.20 -6.97 -7.45
C ARG A 61 -5.81 -6.52 -7.82
N GLU A 62 -5.60 -5.21 -7.93
CA GLU A 62 -4.28 -4.66 -8.22
C GLU A 62 -3.29 -5.02 -7.11
N ILE A 63 -3.71 -4.87 -5.85
CA ILE A 63 -2.84 -5.20 -4.72
C ILE A 63 -2.57 -6.70 -4.67
N GLN A 64 -3.58 -7.52 -4.90
CA GLN A 64 -3.41 -8.97 -4.93
C GLN A 64 -2.43 -9.39 -6.01
N SER A 65 -2.48 -8.73 -7.18
CA SER A 65 -1.54 -8.97 -8.25
C SER A 65 -0.11 -8.60 -7.82
N MET A 66 0.05 -7.48 -7.13
CA MET A 66 1.35 -7.05 -6.63
C MET A 66 1.92 -8.06 -5.63
N VAL A 67 1.08 -8.57 -4.74
CA VAL A 67 1.49 -9.59 -3.78
C VAL A 67 1.93 -10.86 -4.51
N HIS A 68 1.16 -11.28 -5.48
CA HIS A 68 1.45 -12.48 -6.26
C HIS A 68 2.78 -12.32 -7.00
N GLN A 69 3.00 -11.19 -7.65
CA GLN A 69 4.25 -10.90 -8.35
C GLN A 69 5.43 -10.89 -7.39
N ALA A 70 5.24 -10.34 -6.20
CA ALA A 70 6.32 -10.29 -5.21
C ALA A 70 6.74 -11.69 -4.76
N ILE A 71 5.77 -12.60 -4.67
CA ILE A 71 6.04 -13.96 -4.21
C ILE A 71 6.69 -14.80 -5.30
N ILE A 72 6.18 -14.77 -6.52
CA ILE A 72 6.71 -15.62 -7.59
C ILE A 72 7.77 -14.95 -8.46
N GLY A 73 7.83 -13.63 -8.45
CA GLY A 73 8.82 -12.89 -9.24
C GLY A 73 10.23 -12.92 -8.68
N ARG A 74 10.47 -13.70 -7.66
CA ARG A 74 11.78 -13.80 -6.97
C ARG A 74 12.78 -14.69 -7.74
#